data_f7248c4a0b253ade578965ced25ed8b1
#
_entry.id   f7248c4a0b253ade578965ced25ed8b1
#
_cell.length_a   1.000
_cell.length_b   1.000
_cell.length_c   1.000
_cell.angle_alpha   90.00
_cell.angle_beta   90.00
_cell.angle_gamma   90.00
#
_symmetry.space_group_name_H-M   'P 1'
#
loop_
_entity.id
_entity.type
_entity.pdbx_description
1 polymer ?
#
loop_
_entity_poly.entity_id
_entity_poly.type
_entity_poly.pdbx_seq_one_letter_code
_entity_poly.pdbx_strand_id
1 'polypeptide(L)'
;MLGAETGSETLRDWARKELNGYDAGDEIPDYRSIPNPPIAYDSIGGSLVAKGQTIDHRLLPDGAGEYLPEKLSFRQPIEELQQLAEQAHLNLGTPGLAYAQSVWNGQLDEFESVMNLRFVISGSTLAGILGQIRTKLVDLVADLTIDTPLSELPQKDQVDAAVSHRLGDIYNTTIHGASGPVAIGSQAQASTGGMSVKDALQLLDKVQEVAARVAETNRAEILDAVAELRTAVESDEPDTGEVVKSGGRLRAIVSKFGDAALSDVTGKAVQAVTDLALNGAFG
;
A
#
# COMPACT_ATOMS: atom_id res chain seq x y z
N MET A 1 5.96 -7.33 -27.78
CA MET A 1 6.29 -6.63 -29.02
C MET A 1 6.25 -5.12 -28.85
N LEU A 2 5.15 -4.48 -28.47
CA LEU A 2 5.04 -3.01 -28.37
C LEU A 2 6.18 -2.34 -27.56
N GLY A 3 6.50 -2.82 -26.36
CA GLY A 3 7.60 -2.28 -25.55
C GLY A 3 8.98 -2.44 -26.17
N ALA A 4 9.18 -3.47 -27.03
CA ALA A 4 10.44 -3.64 -27.75
C ALA A 4 10.56 -2.69 -28.95
N GLU A 5 9.46 -2.43 -29.65
CA GLU A 5 9.42 -1.57 -30.83
C GLU A 5 9.45 -0.07 -30.46
N THR A 6 8.82 0.29 -29.33
CA THR A 6 8.83 1.66 -28.81
C THR A 6 10.06 1.98 -27.95
N GLY A 7 10.86 0.97 -27.56
CA GLY A 7 11.98 1.13 -26.65
C GLY A 7 11.63 1.33 -25.19
N SER A 8 10.33 1.18 -24.80
CA SER A 8 9.91 1.26 -23.42
C SER A 8 10.36 0.02 -22.63
N GLU A 9 11.32 0.20 -21.74
CA GLU A 9 11.79 -0.86 -20.84
C GLU A 9 10.78 -1.15 -19.75
N THR A 10 10.12 -0.12 -19.23
CA THR A 10 9.06 -0.22 -18.21
C THR A 10 7.91 -1.12 -18.67
N LEU A 11 7.38 -0.90 -19.87
CA LEU A 11 6.34 -1.76 -20.45
C LEU A 11 6.84 -3.20 -20.65
N ARG A 12 8.08 -3.34 -21.12
CA ARG A 12 8.67 -4.66 -21.34
C ARG A 12 8.84 -5.43 -20.06
N ASP A 13 9.33 -4.79 -19.01
CA ASP A 13 9.55 -5.43 -17.71
C ASP A 13 8.25 -5.82 -17.04
N TRP A 14 7.23 -4.93 -17.06
CA TRP A 14 5.90 -5.26 -16.58
C TRP A 14 5.32 -6.48 -17.33
N ALA A 15 5.33 -6.44 -18.66
CA ALA A 15 4.80 -7.55 -19.46
C ALA A 15 5.54 -8.87 -19.20
N ARG A 16 6.87 -8.83 -19.00
CA ARG A 16 7.65 -10.02 -18.63
C ARG A 16 7.27 -10.58 -17.28
N LYS A 17 7.10 -9.72 -16.26
CA LYS A 17 6.69 -10.13 -14.92
C LYS A 17 5.28 -10.71 -14.91
N GLU A 18 4.35 -10.14 -15.68
CA GLU A 18 3.03 -10.73 -15.84
C GLU A 18 3.07 -12.11 -16.51
N LEU A 19 3.86 -12.26 -17.57
CA LEU A 19 3.94 -13.51 -18.34
C LEU A 19 4.78 -14.60 -17.66
N ASN A 20 5.88 -14.24 -16.98
CA ASN A 20 6.83 -15.21 -16.43
C ASN A 20 6.75 -15.34 -14.90
N GLY A 21 5.98 -14.48 -14.25
CA GLY A 21 5.91 -14.40 -12.79
C GLY A 21 6.91 -13.39 -12.22
N TYR A 22 6.80 -13.16 -10.92
CA TYR A 22 7.56 -12.21 -10.12
C TYR A 22 8.60 -12.94 -9.27
N ASP A 23 9.84 -12.51 -9.31
CA ASP A 23 10.93 -13.08 -8.51
C ASP A 23 10.79 -12.70 -7.02
N ALA A 24 11.54 -13.40 -6.15
CA ALA A 24 11.46 -13.21 -4.69
C ALA A 24 11.77 -11.77 -4.24
N GLY A 25 12.61 -11.05 -4.99
CA GLY A 25 12.95 -9.65 -4.72
C GLY A 25 12.06 -8.62 -5.39
N ASP A 26 11.14 -9.07 -6.26
CA ASP A 26 10.24 -8.16 -6.95
C ASP A 26 9.13 -7.64 -6.04
N GLU A 27 8.80 -6.37 -6.18
CA GLU A 27 7.59 -5.79 -5.62
C GLU A 27 6.37 -6.30 -6.39
N ILE A 28 5.36 -6.77 -5.64
CA ILE A 28 4.14 -7.31 -6.21
C ILE A 28 3.10 -6.22 -6.26
N PRO A 29 2.49 -5.95 -7.43
CA PRO A 29 1.40 -4.99 -7.55
C PRO A 29 0.21 -5.32 -6.65
N ASP A 30 -0.44 -4.31 -6.11
CA ASP A 30 -1.60 -4.51 -5.22
C ASP A 30 -2.74 -5.27 -5.89
N TYR A 31 -2.94 -5.11 -7.21
CA TYR A 31 -3.95 -5.87 -7.94
C TYR A 31 -3.67 -7.37 -8.02
N ARG A 32 -2.45 -7.83 -7.68
CA ARG A 32 -2.07 -9.24 -7.55
C ARG A 32 -2.14 -9.74 -6.11
N SER A 33 -2.71 -8.95 -5.21
CA SER A 33 -2.77 -9.26 -3.79
C SER A 33 -4.21 -9.31 -3.31
N ILE A 34 -4.49 -10.21 -2.37
CA ILE A 34 -5.78 -10.33 -1.69
C ILE A 34 -5.58 -9.82 -0.26
N PRO A 35 -6.20 -8.69 0.11
CA PRO A 35 -6.15 -8.19 1.48
C PRO A 35 -6.99 -9.08 2.39
N ASN A 36 -6.54 -9.30 3.62
CA ASN A 36 -7.21 -10.10 4.64
C ASN A 36 -7.77 -11.43 4.09
N PRO A 37 -6.91 -12.32 3.57
CA PRO A 37 -7.37 -13.54 2.92
C PRO A 37 -8.16 -14.41 3.90
N PRO A 38 -9.30 -15.02 3.49
CA PRO A 38 -10.12 -15.85 4.35
C PRO A 38 -9.34 -17.01 4.96
N ILE A 39 -9.50 -17.23 6.26
CA ILE A 39 -8.86 -18.32 7.01
C ILE A 39 -9.89 -19.41 7.27
N ALA A 40 -9.50 -20.67 7.04
CA ALA A 40 -10.25 -21.83 7.47
C ALA A 40 -9.37 -22.76 8.31
N TYR A 41 -10.02 -23.52 9.17
CA TYR A 41 -9.38 -24.50 10.03
C TYR A 41 -10.26 -25.71 10.24
N ASP A 42 -9.65 -26.80 10.64
CA ASP A 42 -10.34 -27.98 11.16
C ASP A 42 -10.08 -28.04 12.68
N SER A 43 -11.01 -28.56 13.47
CA SER A 43 -10.83 -28.69 14.93
C SER A 43 -11.27 -30.03 15.45
N ILE A 44 -10.65 -30.42 16.53
CA ILE A 44 -11.06 -31.57 17.36
C ILE A 44 -11.39 -31.02 18.75
N GLY A 45 -12.55 -31.44 19.30
CA GLY A 45 -12.94 -31.14 20.66
C GLY A 45 -13.60 -32.39 21.26
N GLY A 46 -12.87 -33.06 22.15
CA GLY A 46 -13.30 -34.34 22.70
C GLY A 46 -13.49 -35.41 21.61
N SER A 47 -14.73 -35.87 21.37
CA SER A 47 -15.07 -36.85 20.32
C SER A 47 -15.58 -36.21 19.01
N LEU A 48 -15.65 -34.90 18.92
CA LEU A 48 -16.17 -34.18 17.77
C LEU A 48 -15.04 -33.67 16.89
N VAL A 49 -15.21 -33.85 15.58
CA VAL A 49 -14.31 -33.29 14.56
C VAL A 49 -15.11 -32.34 13.68
N ALA A 50 -14.77 -31.07 13.65
CA ALA A 50 -15.34 -30.08 12.75
C ALA A 50 -14.32 -29.74 11.67
N LYS A 51 -14.77 -29.65 10.40
CA LYS A 51 -13.90 -29.35 9.24
C LYS A 51 -14.37 -28.14 8.50
N GLY A 52 -13.40 -27.39 7.95
CA GLY A 52 -13.66 -26.26 7.07
C GLY A 52 -14.36 -25.09 7.77
N GLN A 53 -14.15 -24.93 9.07
CA GLN A 53 -14.65 -23.78 9.81
C GLN A 53 -13.89 -22.53 9.34
N THR A 54 -14.60 -21.42 9.16
CA THR A 54 -13.99 -20.15 8.79
C THR A 54 -13.88 -19.24 10.00
N ILE A 55 -12.81 -18.44 10.04
CA ILE A 55 -12.58 -17.46 11.11
C ILE A 55 -12.08 -16.14 10.50
N ASP A 56 -12.52 -15.03 11.09
CA ASP A 56 -11.98 -13.70 10.79
C ASP A 56 -10.63 -13.53 11.49
N HIS A 57 -9.68 -12.85 10.85
CA HIS A 57 -8.36 -12.53 11.42
C HIS A 57 -8.44 -11.91 12.82
N ARG A 58 -9.47 -11.07 13.06
CA ARG A 58 -9.70 -10.39 14.34
C ARG A 58 -10.19 -11.28 15.47
N LEU A 59 -10.64 -12.47 15.13
CA LEU A 59 -11.13 -13.47 16.09
C LEU A 59 -10.07 -14.53 16.41
N LEU A 60 -8.90 -14.44 15.82
CA LEU A 60 -7.78 -15.29 16.21
C LEU A 60 -7.33 -14.95 17.63
N PRO A 61 -6.89 -15.94 18.42
CA PRO A 61 -6.36 -15.71 19.75
C PRO A 61 -5.17 -14.75 19.76
N ASP A 62 -4.96 -14.08 20.89
CA ASP A 62 -3.85 -13.14 21.09
C ASP A 62 -2.51 -13.77 20.71
N GLY A 63 -1.72 -13.05 19.93
CA GLY A 63 -0.43 -13.51 19.41
C GLY A 63 -0.49 -14.45 18.20
N ALA A 64 -1.62 -15.12 17.92
CA ALA A 64 -1.74 -16.01 16.75
C ALA A 64 -1.78 -15.22 15.44
N GLY A 65 -2.36 -14.02 15.44
CA GLY A 65 -2.48 -13.16 14.25
C GLY A 65 -1.21 -12.44 13.85
N GLU A 66 -0.24 -12.26 14.73
CA GLU A 66 0.96 -11.43 14.51
C GLU A 66 1.85 -11.89 13.36
N TYR A 67 1.81 -13.17 13.03
CA TYR A 67 2.63 -13.79 11.98
C TYR A 67 1.89 -14.02 10.68
N LEU A 68 0.64 -13.58 10.60
CA LEU A 68 -0.13 -13.69 9.38
C LEU A 68 0.11 -12.49 8.47
N PRO A 69 0.28 -12.69 7.17
CA PRO A 69 0.41 -11.59 6.24
C PRO A 69 -0.92 -10.84 6.13
N GLU A 70 -0.87 -9.51 6.18
CA GLU A 70 -2.05 -8.66 5.94
C GLU A 70 -2.61 -8.82 4.52
N LYS A 71 -1.74 -9.16 3.56
CA LYS A 71 -2.11 -9.43 2.18
C LYS A 71 -1.41 -10.68 1.67
N LEU A 72 -2.13 -11.47 0.89
CA LEU A 72 -1.61 -12.63 0.18
C LEU A 72 -1.34 -12.27 -1.27
N SER A 73 -0.08 -12.23 -1.66
CA SER A 73 0.36 -11.82 -3.00
C SER A 73 0.66 -13.00 -3.89
N PHE A 74 0.24 -12.93 -5.15
CA PHE A 74 0.41 -13.98 -6.15
C PHE A 74 1.52 -13.63 -7.13
N ARG A 75 2.64 -14.37 -7.02
CA ARG A 75 3.85 -14.19 -7.86
C ARG A 75 3.83 -14.98 -9.15
N GLN A 76 2.90 -15.92 -9.28
CA GLN A 76 2.84 -16.86 -10.38
C GLN A 76 2.63 -16.17 -11.74
N PRO A 77 3.11 -16.76 -12.83
CA PRO A 77 2.76 -16.36 -14.18
C PRO A 77 1.23 -16.30 -14.40
N ILE A 78 0.81 -15.45 -15.31
CA ILE A 78 -0.61 -15.29 -15.65
C ILE A 78 -1.27 -16.62 -16.07
N GLU A 79 -0.52 -17.48 -16.76
CA GLU A 79 -0.99 -18.80 -17.20
C GLU A 79 -1.23 -19.74 -16.01
N GLU A 80 -0.35 -19.75 -15.02
CA GLU A 80 -0.52 -20.53 -13.79
C GLU A 80 -1.70 -19.99 -12.96
N LEU A 81 -1.83 -18.66 -12.84
CA LEU A 81 -3.00 -18.05 -12.18
C LEU A 81 -4.32 -18.45 -12.86
N GLN A 82 -4.32 -18.58 -14.19
CA GLN A 82 -5.50 -19.02 -14.93
C GLN A 82 -5.86 -20.47 -14.57
N GLN A 83 -4.88 -21.37 -14.51
CA GLN A 83 -5.10 -22.75 -14.09
C GLN A 83 -5.58 -22.85 -12.64
N LEU A 84 -5.03 -22.03 -11.74
CA LEU A 84 -5.49 -21.95 -10.35
C LEU A 84 -6.92 -21.40 -10.23
N ALA A 85 -7.29 -20.45 -11.09
CA ALA A 85 -8.64 -19.88 -11.13
C ALA A 85 -9.73 -20.86 -11.57
N GLU A 86 -9.38 -21.96 -12.25
CA GLU A 86 -10.30 -23.03 -12.62
C GLU A 86 -10.68 -23.93 -11.44
N GLN A 87 -9.91 -23.88 -10.36
CA GLN A 87 -10.20 -24.66 -9.15
C GLN A 87 -11.33 -24.02 -8.35
N ALA A 88 -12.19 -24.80 -7.75
CA ALA A 88 -13.27 -24.29 -6.90
C ALA A 88 -12.70 -23.51 -5.71
N HIS A 89 -11.69 -24.08 -5.05
CA HIS A 89 -10.99 -23.48 -3.91
C HIS A 89 -9.51 -23.87 -3.94
N LEU A 90 -8.67 -22.91 -3.61
CA LEU A 90 -7.24 -23.08 -3.38
C LEU A 90 -6.97 -23.00 -1.88
N ASN A 91 -6.35 -24.05 -1.32
CA ASN A 91 -5.94 -24.08 0.08
C ASN A 91 -4.44 -23.78 0.15
N LEU A 92 -4.07 -22.72 0.88
CA LEU A 92 -2.70 -22.28 1.00
C LEU A 92 -2.24 -22.29 2.46
N GLY A 93 -1.15 -23.01 2.72
CA GLY A 93 -0.42 -22.97 3.96
C GLY A 93 0.76 -22.02 3.89
N THR A 94 1.04 -21.33 4.97
CA THR A 94 2.25 -20.49 5.12
C THR A 94 2.93 -20.82 6.45
N PRO A 95 4.24 -20.55 6.61
CA PRO A 95 4.91 -20.69 7.91
C PRO A 95 4.21 -19.91 9.03
N GLY A 96 3.67 -18.72 8.72
CA GLY A 96 2.91 -17.90 9.66
C GLY A 96 1.64 -18.60 10.15
N LEU A 97 0.90 -19.28 9.27
CA LEU A 97 -0.28 -20.08 9.67
C LEU A 97 0.09 -21.27 10.57
N ALA A 98 1.19 -21.95 10.28
CA ALA A 98 1.67 -23.04 11.13
C ALA A 98 2.05 -22.55 12.54
N TYR A 99 2.68 -21.37 12.62
CA TYR A 99 3.00 -20.74 13.88
C TYR A 99 1.73 -20.27 14.63
N ALA A 100 0.81 -19.58 13.93
CA ALA A 100 -0.48 -19.18 14.47
C ALA A 100 -1.27 -20.37 15.03
N GLN A 101 -1.29 -21.51 14.33
CA GLN A 101 -1.91 -22.75 14.81
C GLN A 101 -1.24 -23.26 16.09
N SER A 102 0.08 -23.21 16.18
CA SER A 102 0.81 -23.62 17.39
C SER A 102 0.49 -22.73 18.59
N VAL A 103 0.44 -21.41 18.40
CA VAL A 103 0.05 -20.44 19.44
C VAL A 103 -1.39 -20.69 19.88
N TRP A 104 -2.30 -20.89 18.95
CA TRP A 104 -3.70 -21.18 19.26
C TRP A 104 -3.85 -22.47 20.07
N ASN A 105 -3.20 -23.56 19.63
CA ASN A 105 -3.25 -24.83 20.35
C ASN A 105 -2.65 -24.75 21.77
N GLY A 106 -1.71 -23.85 21.99
CA GLY A 106 -1.17 -23.58 23.34
C GLY A 106 -2.15 -22.91 24.32
N GLN A 107 -3.28 -22.39 23.80
CA GLN A 107 -4.32 -21.69 24.58
C GLN A 107 -5.60 -22.54 24.73
N LEU A 108 -5.67 -23.69 24.05
CA LEU A 108 -6.81 -24.62 24.13
C LEU A 108 -6.64 -25.62 25.26
N ASP A 109 -7.78 -26.21 25.68
CA ASP A 109 -7.80 -27.26 26.68
C ASP A 109 -7.17 -28.57 26.13
N GLU A 110 -6.79 -29.48 27.05
CA GLU A 110 -6.04 -30.73 26.74
C GLU A 110 -6.70 -31.63 25.68
N PHE A 111 -8.02 -31.54 25.51
CA PHE A 111 -8.79 -32.36 24.55
C PHE A 111 -9.26 -31.57 23.33
N GLU A 112 -8.77 -30.36 23.16
CA GLU A 112 -9.10 -29.48 22.03
C GLU A 112 -7.88 -29.20 21.21
N SER A 113 -8.02 -29.21 19.89
CA SER A 113 -6.96 -28.79 18.98
C SER A 113 -7.49 -28.25 17.66
N VAL A 114 -6.81 -27.23 17.16
CA VAL A 114 -6.97 -26.71 15.82
C VAL A 114 -5.98 -27.42 14.91
N MET A 115 -6.48 -27.84 13.77
CA MET A 115 -5.71 -28.50 12.72
C MET A 115 -5.93 -27.80 11.38
N ASN A 116 -4.96 -27.96 10.47
CA ASN A 116 -5.09 -27.49 9.09
C ASN A 116 -5.50 -26.03 8.96
N LEU A 117 -4.91 -25.14 9.77
CA LEU A 117 -5.11 -23.70 9.61
C LEU A 117 -4.57 -23.28 8.26
N ARG A 118 -5.41 -22.69 7.39
CA ARG A 118 -5.08 -22.40 5.99
C ARG A 118 -5.85 -21.21 5.46
N PHE A 119 -5.27 -20.52 4.48
CA PHE A 119 -6.05 -19.59 3.65
C PHE A 119 -6.87 -20.38 2.63
N VAL A 120 -8.11 -19.95 2.40
CA VAL A 120 -9.01 -20.55 1.42
C VAL A 120 -9.41 -19.48 0.40
N ILE A 121 -8.86 -19.60 -0.80
CA ILE A 121 -9.11 -18.64 -1.88
C ILE A 121 -10.00 -19.30 -2.93
N SER A 122 -11.08 -18.62 -3.31
CA SER A 122 -11.94 -19.10 -4.39
C SER A 122 -11.30 -18.88 -5.76
N GLY A 123 -11.55 -19.75 -6.72
CA GLY A 123 -11.13 -19.54 -8.10
C GLY A 123 -11.68 -18.25 -8.70
N SER A 124 -12.89 -17.82 -8.30
CA SER A 124 -13.47 -16.53 -8.71
C SER A 124 -12.66 -15.33 -8.23
N THR A 125 -12.03 -15.40 -7.05
CA THR A 125 -11.13 -14.36 -6.55
C THR A 125 -9.87 -14.25 -7.43
N LEU A 126 -9.30 -15.39 -7.83
CA LEU A 126 -8.16 -15.42 -8.76
C LEU A 126 -8.54 -14.95 -10.17
N ALA A 127 -9.73 -15.31 -10.64
CA ALA A 127 -10.29 -14.78 -11.89
C ALA A 127 -10.45 -13.25 -11.84
N GLY A 128 -10.77 -12.71 -10.66
CA GLY A 128 -10.80 -11.27 -10.42
C GLY A 128 -9.44 -10.61 -10.60
N ILE A 129 -8.36 -11.21 -10.09
CA ILE A 129 -6.98 -10.74 -10.32
C ILE A 129 -6.66 -10.72 -11.82
N LEU A 130 -6.97 -11.81 -12.54
CA LEU A 130 -6.80 -11.89 -14.00
C LEU A 130 -7.61 -10.82 -14.74
N GLY A 131 -8.81 -10.54 -14.26
CA GLY A 131 -9.66 -9.44 -14.76
C GLY A 131 -8.98 -8.08 -14.60
N GLN A 132 -8.40 -7.81 -13.44
CA GLN A 132 -7.67 -6.55 -13.19
C GLN A 132 -6.45 -6.40 -14.11
N ILE A 133 -5.65 -7.46 -14.31
CA ILE A 133 -4.51 -7.44 -15.23
C ILE A 133 -4.98 -7.10 -16.66
N ARG A 134 -6.06 -7.73 -17.12
CA ARG A 134 -6.66 -7.45 -18.44
C ARG A 134 -7.17 -6.02 -18.55
N THR A 135 -7.82 -5.51 -17.53
CA THR A 135 -8.28 -4.11 -17.48
C THR A 135 -7.12 -3.14 -17.57
N LYS A 136 -6.03 -3.38 -16.79
CA LYS A 136 -4.81 -2.57 -16.88
C LYS A 136 -4.23 -2.55 -18.30
N LEU A 137 -4.20 -3.69 -18.97
CA LEU A 137 -3.72 -3.78 -20.35
C LEU A 137 -4.62 -3.00 -21.32
N VAL A 138 -5.95 -3.14 -21.18
CA VAL A 138 -6.91 -2.41 -22.04
C VAL A 138 -6.80 -0.91 -21.83
N ASP A 139 -6.73 -0.46 -20.56
CA ASP A 139 -6.58 0.96 -20.24
C ASP A 139 -5.27 1.54 -20.79
N LEU A 140 -4.17 0.77 -20.67
CA LEU A 140 -2.89 1.16 -21.25
C LEU A 140 -2.97 1.32 -22.78
N VAL A 141 -3.59 0.36 -23.47
CA VAL A 141 -3.78 0.43 -24.93
C VAL A 141 -4.68 1.61 -25.30
N ALA A 142 -5.75 1.86 -24.54
CA ALA A 142 -6.63 3.01 -24.77
C ALA A 142 -5.86 4.33 -24.63
N ASP A 143 -5.08 4.52 -23.58
CA ASP A 143 -4.27 5.74 -23.39
C ASP A 143 -3.28 5.96 -24.55
N LEU A 144 -2.64 4.89 -25.04
CA LEU A 144 -1.68 4.96 -26.14
C LEU A 144 -2.33 5.28 -27.51
N THR A 145 -3.63 5.01 -27.66
CA THR A 145 -4.34 5.23 -28.92
C THR A 145 -5.08 6.57 -29.00
N ILE A 146 -5.20 7.31 -27.89
CA ILE A 146 -5.89 8.62 -27.86
C ILE A 146 -5.20 9.62 -28.80
N ASP A 147 -3.87 9.73 -28.73
CA ASP A 147 -3.08 10.72 -29.45
C ASP A 147 -2.20 10.14 -30.56
N THR A 148 -2.28 8.81 -30.77
CA THR A 148 -1.45 8.13 -31.78
C THR A 148 -2.34 7.45 -32.81
N PRO A 149 -2.22 7.78 -34.12
CA PRO A 149 -2.91 7.06 -35.18
C PRO A 149 -2.60 5.57 -35.14
N LEU A 150 -3.59 4.71 -35.39
CA LEU A 150 -3.41 3.24 -35.39
C LEU A 150 -2.36 2.73 -36.41
N SER A 151 -1.98 3.57 -37.36
CA SER A 151 -0.93 3.28 -38.34
C SER A 151 0.48 3.62 -37.87
N GLU A 152 0.62 4.26 -36.72
CA GLU A 152 1.89 4.72 -36.17
C GLU A 152 2.16 4.05 -34.81
N LEU A 153 3.43 3.89 -34.47
CA LEU A 153 3.84 3.45 -33.13
C LEU A 153 3.90 4.66 -32.20
N PRO A 154 3.38 4.55 -30.97
CA PRO A 154 3.53 5.60 -29.97
C PRO A 154 4.99 5.84 -29.63
N GLN A 155 5.34 7.07 -29.32
CA GLN A 155 6.70 7.44 -28.90
C GLN A 155 7.00 6.81 -27.52
N LYS A 156 8.28 6.51 -27.27
CA LYS A 156 8.74 5.93 -25.99
C LYS A 156 8.21 6.68 -24.77
N ASP A 157 8.29 8.02 -24.80
CA ASP A 157 7.89 8.87 -23.68
C ASP A 157 6.36 8.79 -23.42
N GLN A 158 5.55 8.64 -24.46
CA GLN A 158 4.11 8.42 -24.34
C GLN A 158 3.82 7.06 -23.69
N VAL A 159 4.54 6.02 -24.12
CA VAL A 159 4.40 4.68 -23.54
C VAL A 159 4.83 4.67 -22.06
N ASP A 160 5.98 5.26 -21.74
CA ASP A 160 6.47 5.32 -20.36
C ASP A 160 5.53 6.15 -19.46
N ALA A 161 4.94 7.23 -19.97
CA ALA A 161 3.94 8.02 -19.25
C ALA A 161 2.64 7.23 -19.02
N ALA A 162 2.13 6.52 -20.03
CA ALA A 162 0.93 5.70 -19.89
C ALA A 162 1.14 4.54 -18.91
N VAL A 163 2.31 3.88 -18.97
CA VAL A 163 2.69 2.84 -18.01
C VAL A 163 2.76 3.40 -16.59
N SER A 164 3.43 4.53 -16.40
CA SER A 164 3.51 5.17 -15.08
C SER A 164 2.16 5.60 -14.54
N HIS A 165 1.25 6.07 -15.40
CA HIS A 165 -0.09 6.50 -15.00
C HIS A 165 -0.99 5.31 -14.62
N ARG A 166 -0.92 4.20 -15.35
CA ARG A 166 -1.82 3.04 -15.16
C ARG A 166 -1.27 1.96 -14.23
N LEU A 167 0.06 1.88 -14.13
CA LEU A 167 0.76 0.87 -13.37
C LEU A 167 1.63 1.51 -12.27
N GLY A 168 1.52 2.81 -12.05
CA GLY A 168 2.46 3.69 -11.36
C GLY A 168 2.84 3.35 -9.92
N ASP A 169 2.08 2.51 -9.26
CA ASP A 169 2.43 2.01 -7.93
C ASP A 169 3.49 0.88 -7.96
N ILE A 170 3.85 0.40 -9.18
CA ILE A 170 4.75 -0.76 -9.37
C ILE A 170 6.19 -0.34 -9.66
N TYR A 171 6.37 0.85 -10.23
CA TYR A 171 7.69 1.35 -10.66
C TYR A 171 8.17 2.51 -9.79
N ASN A 172 8.16 2.30 -8.47
CA ASN A 172 9.13 2.99 -7.65
C ASN A 172 10.48 2.39 -8.03
N THR A 173 11.21 3.12 -8.86
CA THR A 173 12.53 2.69 -9.32
C THR A 173 13.39 2.48 -8.08
N THR A 174 13.60 1.23 -7.67
CA THR A 174 14.53 0.93 -6.59
C THR A 174 15.94 1.19 -7.11
N ILE A 175 16.40 2.42 -6.96
CA ILE A 175 17.79 2.77 -7.25
C ILE A 175 18.60 2.24 -6.08
N HIS A 176 19.18 1.05 -6.26
CA HIS A 176 20.10 0.48 -5.30
C HIS A 176 21.30 1.43 -5.11
N GLY A 177 21.39 2.04 -3.93
CA GLY A 177 22.51 2.89 -3.54
C GLY A 177 22.25 4.40 -3.57
N ALA A 178 21.04 4.87 -3.88
CA ALA A 178 20.71 6.28 -3.70
C ALA A 178 20.39 6.56 -2.23
N SER A 179 21.17 7.41 -1.59
CA SER A 179 20.98 7.85 -0.20
C SER A 179 20.13 9.12 -0.09
N GLY A 180 19.18 9.34 -1.03
CA GLY A 180 18.31 10.52 -1.04
C GLY A 180 17.22 10.43 -2.13
N PRO A 181 16.28 11.39 -2.17
CA PRO A 181 15.23 11.42 -3.18
C PRO A 181 15.81 11.59 -4.57
N VAL A 182 15.35 10.75 -5.51
CA VAL A 182 15.81 10.74 -6.91
C VAL A 182 14.68 11.19 -7.83
N ALA A 183 14.93 12.25 -8.60
CA ALA A 183 14.02 12.71 -9.62
C ALA A 183 14.42 12.13 -10.98
N ILE A 184 13.50 11.44 -11.68
CA ILE A 184 13.73 10.83 -12.98
C ILE A 184 12.77 11.44 -14.00
N GLY A 185 13.32 12.04 -15.07
CA GLY A 185 12.56 12.69 -16.13
C GLY A 185 12.70 14.20 -16.15
N SER A 186 12.40 14.85 -17.29
CA SER A 186 12.62 16.27 -17.54
C SER A 186 11.76 17.23 -16.69
N GLN A 187 10.74 16.71 -15.98
CA GLN A 187 9.87 17.47 -15.07
C GLN A 187 9.68 16.74 -13.72
N ALA A 188 10.50 15.74 -13.42
CA ALA A 188 10.38 14.97 -12.19
C ALA A 188 10.84 15.83 -11.00
N GLN A 189 10.00 15.93 -9.97
CA GLN A 189 10.36 16.43 -8.65
C GLN A 189 10.59 15.23 -7.74
N ALA A 190 11.74 15.17 -7.08
CA ALA A 190 11.99 14.12 -6.12
C ALA A 190 11.06 14.29 -4.92
N SER A 191 10.31 13.24 -4.58
CA SER A 191 9.44 13.20 -3.40
C SER A 191 9.61 11.87 -2.68
N THR A 192 9.54 11.92 -1.37
CA THR A 192 9.50 10.73 -0.53
C THR A 192 8.05 10.31 -0.34
N GLY A 193 7.71 9.08 -0.69
CA GLY A 193 6.36 8.53 -0.50
C GLY A 193 5.25 9.19 -1.32
N GLY A 194 5.56 9.84 -2.45
CA GLY A 194 4.56 10.46 -3.33
C GLY A 194 4.07 11.85 -2.89
N MET A 195 4.51 12.36 -1.74
CA MET A 195 4.14 13.70 -1.26
C MET A 195 5.38 14.59 -1.19
N SER A 196 5.32 15.79 -1.77
CA SER A 196 6.40 16.78 -1.69
C SER A 196 6.28 17.63 -0.42
N VAL A 197 7.38 18.27 0.01
CA VAL A 197 7.35 19.27 1.10
C VAL A 197 6.32 20.37 0.81
N LYS A 198 6.20 20.77 -0.46
CA LYS A 198 5.19 21.74 -0.89
C LYS A 198 3.75 21.26 -0.67
N ASP A 199 3.47 19.99 -0.94
CA ASP A 199 2.14 19.43 -0.73
C ASP A 199 1.81 19.32 0.76
N ALA A 200 2.80 18.98 1.60
CA ALA A 200 2.66 18.96 3.04
C ALA A 200 2.39 20.38 3.61
N LEU A 201 3.08 21.41 3.10
CA LEU A 201 2.83 22.81 3.46
C LEU A 201 1.42 23.26 3.04
N GLN A 202 0.91 22.82 1.88
CA GLN A 202 -0.48 23.09 1.47
C GLN A 202 -1.50 22.43 2.41
N LEU A 203 -1.19 21.28 3.00
CA LEU A 203 -2.05 20.68 4.02
C LEU A 203 -2.04 21.50 5.32
N LEU A 204 -0.91 22.11 5.71
CA LEU A 204 -0.85 23.05 6.83
C LEU A 204 -1.66 24.33 6.56
N ASP A 205 -1.69 24.83 5.31
CA ASP A 205 -2.56 25.95 4.93
C ASP A 205 -4.03 25.59 5.10
N LYS A 206 -4.44 24.37 4.74
CA LYS A 206 -5.82 23.90 4.98
C LYS A 206 -6.14 23.80 6.47
N VAL A 207 -5.19 23.40 7.32
CA VAL A 207 -5.40 23.43 8.78
C VAL A 207 -5.67 24.85 9.27
N GLN A 208 -4.92 25.84 8.77
CA GLN A 208 -5.16 27.26 9.09
C GLN A 208 -6.54 27.75 8.64
N GLU A 209 -6.99 27.36 7.45
CA GLU A 209 -8.32 27.71 6.94
C GLU A 209 -9.45 27.13 7.82
N VAL A 210 -9.31 25.87 8.23
CA VAL A 210 -10.32 25.23 9.09
C VAL A 210 -10.25 25.81 10.51
N ALA A 211 -9.05 26.08 11.03
CA ALA A 211 -8.86 26.72 12.32
C ALA A 211 -9.48 28.14 12.39
N ALA A 212 -9.55 28.85 11.25
CA ALA A 212 -10.21 30.16 11.19
C ALA A 212 -11.70 30.12 11.55
N ARG A 213 -12.34 28.94 11.47
CA ARG A 213 -13.76 28.73 11.82
C ARG A 213 -13.98 28.36 13.29
N VAL A 214 -12.92 28.10 14.03
CA VAL A 214 -12.96 27.74 15.47
C VAL A 214 -13.08 29.01 16.32
N ALA A 215 -13.60 28.87 17.53
CA ALA A 215 -13.74 29.97 18.48
C ALA A 215 -12.41 30.69 18.74
N GLU A 216 -12.45 32.03 18.86
CA GLU A 216 -11.28 32.91 18.87
C GLU A 216 -10.24 32.54 19.96
N THR A 217 -10.72 32.04 21.10
CA THR A 217 -9.89 31.63 22.24
C THR A 217 -9.00 30.42 21.93
N ASN A 218 -9.44 29.54 21.03
CA ASN A 218 -8.73 28.30 20.68
C ASN A 218 -7.92 28.44 19.39
N ARG A 219 -8.31 29.42 18.56
CA ARG A 219 -7.67 29.68 17.27
C ARG A 219 -6.19 30.08 17.42
N ALA A 220 -5.89 30.93 18.38
CA ALA A 220 -4.53 31.43 18.59
C ALA A 220 -3.56 30.27 18.91
N GLU A 221 -3.95 29.34 19.81
CA GLU A 221 -3.12 28.18 20.18
C GLU A 221 -2.87 27.22 19.01
N ILE A 222 -3.88 27.04 18.13
CA ILE A 222 -3.77 26.19 16.93
C ILE A 222 -2.85 26.88 15.90
N LEU A 223 -3.03 28.17 15.64
CA LEU A 223 -2.24 28.91 14.66
C LEU A 223 -0.77 29.02 15.07
N ASP A 224 -0.49 29.18 16.36
CA ASP A 224 0.88 29.19 16.90
C ASP A 224 1.55 27.82 16.69
N ALA A 225 0.83 26.71 16.96
CA ALA A 225 1.36 25.37 16.77
C ALA A 225 1.58 25.03 15.27
N VAL A 226 0.71 25.52 14.37
CA VAL A 226 0.90 25.37 12.92
C VAL A 226 2.12 26.19 12.45
N ALA A 227 2.31 27.41 12.96
CA ALA A 227 3.46 28.24 12.63
C ALA A 227 4.77 27.62 13.13
N GLU A 228 4.77 27.02 14.32
CA GLU A 228 5.92 26.30 14.88
C GLU A 228 6.30 25.08 13.99
N LEU A 229 5.32 24.28 13.59
CA LEU A 229 5.55 23.15 12.71
C LEU A 229 6.03 23.59 11.32
N ARG A 230 5.44 24.65 10.76
CA ARG A 230 5.88 25.22 9.49
C ARG A 230 7.32 25.69 9.55
N THR A 231 7.70 26.41 10.61
CA THR A 231 9.09 26.90 10.79
C THR A 231 10.07 25.72 10.87
N ALA A 232 9.71 24.62 11.58
CA ALA A 232 10.53 23.44 11.63
C ALA A 232 10.72 22.76 10.27
N VAL A 233 9.70 22.79 9.40
CA VAL A 233 9.73 22.21 8.05
C VAL A 233 10.46 23.09 7.04
N GLU A 234 10.32 24.41 7.15
CA GLU A 234 10.93 25.41 6.24
C GLU A 234 12.33 25.86 6.66
N SER A 235 12.88 25.29 7.74
CA SER A 235 14.26 25.58 8.19
C SER A 235 15.29 25.23 7.12
N ASP A 236 16.42 25.94 7.07
CA ASP A 236 17.53 25.62 6.17
C ASP A 236 18.19 24.27 6.49
N GLU A 237 18.11 23.83 7.76
CA GLU A 237 18.54 22.51 8.24
C GLU A 237 17.42 21.93 9.14
N PRO A 238 16.37 21.32 8.54
CA PRO A 238 15.25 20.80 9.30
C PRO A 238 15.64 19.58 10.15
N ASP A 239 15.44 19.65 11.46
CA ASP A 239 15.65 18.53 12.37
C ASP A 239 14.44 17.62 12.42
N THR A 240 14.61 16.34 12.05
CA THR A 240 13.53 15.32 12.05
C THR A 240 12.85 15.22 13.43
N GLY A 241 13.61 15.30 14.52
CA GLY A 241 13.07 15.20 15.88
C GLY A 241 12.20 16.39 16.24
N GLU A 242 12.60 17.60 15.81
CA GLU A 242 11.85 18.84 16.04
C GLU A 242 10.55 18.86 15.22
N VAL A 243 10.61 18.43 13.97
CA VAL A 243 9.43 18.30 13.09
C VAL A 243 8.41 17.32 13.66
N VAL A 244 8.83 16.14 14.10
CA VAL A 244 7.94 15.13 14.71
C VAL A 244 7.35 15.63 16.02
N LYS A 245 8.13 16.33 16.85
CA LYS A 245 7.70 16.90 18.13
C LYS A 245 6.65 18.01 17.92
N SER A 246 6.88 18.94 17.01
CA SER A 246 5.96 20.02 16.69
C SER A 246 4.66 19.49 16.07
N GLY A 247 4.73 18.47 15.21
CA GLY A 247 3.57 17.76 14.67
C GLY A 247 2.74 17.08 15.77
N GLY A 248 3.39 16.39 16.70
CA GLY A 248 2.74 15.79 17.87
C GLY A 248 2.04 16.81 18.77
N ARG A 249 2.68 17.98 18.98
CA ARG A 249 2.10 19.08 19.73
C ARG A 249 0.83 19.65 19.06
N LEU A 250 0.88 19.90 17.75
CA LEU A 250 -0.28 20.37 16.99
C LEU A 250 -1.45 19.39 17.11
N ARG A 251 -1.18 18.10 16.93
CA ARG A 251 -2.21 17.05 17.07
C ARG A 251 -2.79 16.99 18.49
N ALA A 252 -1.98 17.13 19.53
CA ALA A 252 -2.43 17.14 20.92
C ALA A 252 -3.32 18.36 21.23
N ILE A 253 -2.98 19.52 20.68
CA ILE A 253 -3.79 20.75 20.84
C ILE A 253 -5.15 20.56 20.17
N VAL A 254 -5.18 20.14 18.91
CA VAL A 254 -6.43 19.97 18.14
C VAL A 254 -7.34 18.91 18.77
N SER A 255 -6.80 17.82 19.31
CA SER A 255 -7.57 16.76 19.96
C SER A 255 -8.36 17.23 21.19
N LYS A 256 -7.96 18.32 21.86
CA LYS A 256 -8.65 18.89 23.00
C LYS A 256 -9.98 19.56 22.63
N PHE A 257 -10.13 19.99 21.39
CA PHE A 257 -11.27 20.79 20.95
C PHE A 257 -12.44 19.97 20.38
N GLY A 258 -12.22 18.67 20.08
CA GLY A 258 -13.29 17.74 19.66
C GLY A 258 -13.91 18.05 18.29
N ASP A 259 -13.31 18.94 17.49
CA ASP A 259 -13.76 19.23 16.12
C ASP A 259 -13.26 18.16 15.15
N ALA A 260 -14.20 17.38 14.58
CA ALA A 260 -13.87 16.25 13.71
C ALA A 260 -13.22 16.69 12.40
N ALA A 261 -13.63 17.81 11.81
CA ALA A 261 -13.09 18.32 10.55
C ALA A 261 -11.66 18.83 10.74
N LEU A 262 -11.42 19.56 11.83
CA LEU A 262 -10.09 20.04 12.17
C LEU A 262 -9.16 18.88 12.53
N SER A 263 -9.62 17.87 13.25
CA SER A 263 -8.86 16.67 13.61
C SER A 263 -8.45 15.86 12.37
N ASP A 264 -9.35 15.68 11.40
CA ASP A 264 -9.06 14.95 10.15
C ASP A 264 -8.00 15.66 9.31
N VAL A 265 -8.16 16.97 9.06
CA VAL A 265 -7.21 17.75 8.27
C VAL A 265 -5.86 17.84 8.97
N THR A 266 -5.84 18.05 10.28
CA THR A 266 -4.60 18.08 11.08
C THR A 266 -3.91 16.72 11.10
N GLY A 267 -4.66 15.63 11.23
CA GLY A 267 -4.12 14.28 11.17
C GLY A 267 -3.38 14.02 9.87
N LYS A 268 -3.97 14.38 8.73
CA LYS A 268 -3.36 14.25 7.40
C LYS A 268 -2.11 15.11 7.23
N ALA A 269 -2.16 16.36 7.69
CA ALA A 269 -1.03 17.29 7.59
C ALA A 269 0.16 16.82 8.45
N VAL A 270 -0.09 16.43 9.71
CA VAL A 270 0.95 15.93 10.62
C VAL A 270 1.54 14.61 10.11
N GLN A 271 0.71 13.71 9.61
CA GLN A 271 1.20 12.44 9.03
C GLN A 271 2.10 12.72 7.83
N ALA A 272 1.67 13.57 6.89
CA ALA A 272 2.44 13.93 5.71
C ALA A 272 3.81 14.52 6.04
N VAL A 273 3.86 15.45 6.99
CA VAL A 273 5.11 16.09 7.45
C VAL A 273 6.01 15.09 8.19
N THR A 274 5.41 14.22 9.03
CA THR A 274 6.16 13.19 9.76
C THR A 274 6.74 12.14 8.81
N ASP A 275 5.98 11.69 7.82
CA ASP A 275 6.45 10.74 6.81
C ASP A 275 7.62 11.32 5.99
N LEU A 276 7.53 12.60 5.60
CA LEU A 276 8.63 13.31 4.95
C LEU A 276 9.88 13.39 5.84
N ALA A 277 9.71 13.69 7.13
CA ALA A 277 10.80 13.78 8.09
C ALA A 277 11.50 12.43 8.29
N LEU A 278 10.74 11.35 8.46
CA LEU A 278 11.25 10.00 8.68
C LEU A 278 11.90 9.39 7.42
N ASN A 279 11.46 9.80 6.23
CA ASN A 279 12.01 9.34 4.96
C ASN A 279 13.19 10.19 4.46
N GLY A 280 13.73 11.08 5.29
CA GLY A 280 14.92 11.86 5.00
C GLY A 280 14.71 12.96 3.96
N ALA A 281 13.49 13.51 3.83
CA ALA A 281 13.23 14.65 2.96
C ALA A 281 13.88 15.96 3.44
N PHE A 282 14.40 15.95 4.66
CA PHE A 282 14.97 17.11 5.35
C PHE A 282 16.46 16.93 5.71
N GLY A 283 17.17 15.88 5.20
CA GLY A 283 18.60 15.74 5.48
C GLY A 283 19.16 14.40 5.02
#